data_b1dcbd16dd9eee61df5edc4d22d9420b
#
_entry.id   b1dcbd16dd9eee61df5edc4d22d9420b
#
_cell.length_a   1.000
_cell.length_b   1.000
_cell.length_c   1.000
_cell.angle_alpha   90.00
_cell.angle_beta   90.00
_cell.angle_gamma   90.00
#
_symmetry.space_group_name_H-M   'P 1'
#
loop_
_entity.id
_entity.type
_entity.pdbx_description
1 polymer ?
#
loop_
_entity_poly.entity_id
_entity_poly.type
_entity_poly.pdbx_seq_one_letter_code
_entity_poly.pdbx_strand_id
1 'polypeptide(L)'
;MVKCLLIDKDVIERKRVSLLLGDLGLNFAESSAADEGLKYCNDNSPDVVVMAASPEGMAPSDFIRRMRKTARGKKTVVILYANEPNAEEIGQSILEGAADFIMQPFDLELLQFKLHQAGVL
;
A
#
# COMPACT_ATOMS: atom_id res chain seq x y z
N MET A 1 -2.35 -7.21 -16.53
CA MET A 1 -3.29 -6.83 -15.46
C MET A 1 -2.51 -6.36 -14.24
N VAL A 2 -2.93 -5.26 -13.66
CA VAL A 2 -2.24 -4.71 -12.48
C VAL A 2 -2.47 -5.61 -11.27
N LYS A 3 -1.39 -5.97 -10.58
CA LYS A 3 -1.42 -6.76 -9.36
C LYS A 3 -1.24 -5.85 -8.16
N CYS A 4 -2.15 -5.93 -7.20
CA CYS A 4 -2.15 -5.08 -6.02
C CYS A 4 -2.07 -5.93 -4.75
N LEU A 5 -1.35 -5.46 -3.75
CA LEU A 5 -1.39 -6.00 -2.40
C LEU A 5 -1.94 -4.94 -1.46
N LEU A 6 -2.97 -5.32 -0.70
CA LEU A 6 -3.57 -4.45 0.32
C LEU A 6 -3.13 -4.92 1.69
N ILE A 7 -2.54 -4.03 2.49
CA ILE A 7 -2.07 -4.35 3.85
C ILE A 7 -2.78 -3.44 4.86
N ASP A 8 -3.55 -4.03 5.75
CA ASP A 8 -4.21 -3.30 6.84
C ASP A 8 -4.59 -4.29 7.96
N LYS A 9 -4.23 -3.97 9.18
CA LYS A 9 -4.61 -4.79 10.34
C LYS A 9 -6.08 -4.67 10.70
N ASP A 10 -6.70 -3.55 10.37
CA ASP A 10 -8.11 -3.27 10.68
C ASP A 10 -8.99 -3.98 9.67
N VAL A 11 -9.77 -4.96 10.14
CA VAL A 11 -10.61 -5.79 9.27
C VAL A 11 -11.66 -4.94 8.54
N ILE A 12 -12.25 -3.97 9.23
CA ILE A 12 -13.32 -3.15 8.66
C ILE A 12 -12.77 -2.22 7.59
N GLU A 13 -11.68 -1.51 7.89
CA GLU A 13 -11.06 -0.60 6.92
C GLU A 13 -10.45 -1.36 5.75
N ARG A 14 -9.86 -2.52 6.00
CA ARG A 14 -9.34 -3.36 4.91
C ARG A 14 -10.46 -3.78 3.95
N LYS A 15 -11.61 -4.17 4.50
CA LYS A 15 -12.76 -4.54 3.68
C LYS A 15 -13.24 -3.38 2.82
N ARG A 16 -13.29 -2.20 3.41
CA ARG A 16 -13.71 -0.99 2.71
C ARG A 16 -12.79 -0.68 1.53
N VAL A 17 -11.48 -0.71 1.75
CA VAL A 17 -10.51 -0.45 0.70
C VAL A 17 -10.54 -1.56 -0.35
N SER A 18 -10.71 -2.82 0.08
CA SER A 18 -10.79 -3.94 -0.86
C SER A 18 -11.96 -3.79 -1.84
N LEU A 19 -13.09 -3.28 -1.37
CA LEU A 19 -14.23 -3.03 -2.24
C LEU A 19 -13.92 -1.97 -3.29
N LEU A 20 -13.20 -0.92 -2.91
CA LEU A 20 -12.79 0.11 -3.86
C LEU A 20 -11.82 -0.45 -4.92
N LEU A 21 -10.86 -1.27 -4.49
CA LEU A 21 -9.92 -1.91 -5.42
C LEU A 21 -10.65 -2.83 -6.39
N GLY A 22 -11.64 -3.58 -5.89
CA GLY A 22 -12.48 -4.43 -6.72
C GLY A 22 -13.28 -3.63 -7.75
N ASP A 23 -13.81 -2.48 -7.35
CA ASP A 23 -14.56 -1.60 -8.24
C ASP A 23 -13.67 -1.04 -9.36
N LEU A 24 -12.36 -0.89 -9.11
CA LEU A 24 -11.39 -0.48 -10.13
C LEU A 24 -10.97 -1.61 -11.05
N GLY A 25 -11.45 -2.83 -10.80
CA GLY A 25 -11.10 -3.99 -11.61
C GLY A 25 -9.70 -4.52 -11.36
N LEU A 26 -9.08 -4.17 -10.24
CA LEU A 26 -7.74 -4.64 -9.92
C LEU A 26 -7.77 -6.06 -9.37
N ASN A 27 -6.75 -6.81 -9.73
CA ASN A 27 -6.47 -8.12 -9.14
C ASN A 27 -5.65 -7.87 -7.87
N PHE A 28 -6.21 -8.18 -6.70
CA PHE A 28 -5.52 -7.88 -5.45
C PHE A 28 -5.55 -9.04 -4.46
N ALA A 29 -4.52 -9.05 -3.61
CA ALA A 29 -4.45 -9.91 -2.44
C ALA A 29 -4.47 -9.04 -1.19
N GLU A 30 -4.74 -9.63 -0.04
CA GLU A 30 -4.83 -8.91 1.23
C GLU A 30 -3.90 -9.54 2.26
N SER A 31 -3.37 -8.70 3.14
CA SER A 31 -2.58 -9.12 4.28
C SER A 31 -2.95 -8.26 5.48
N SER A 32 -3.01 -8.87 6.67
CA SER A 32 -3.27 -8.14 7.92
C SER A 32 -2.00 -7.62 8.56
N ALA A 33 -0.84 -8.09 8.14
CA ALA A 33 0.45 -7.75 8.76
C ALA A 33 1.50 -7.45 7.72
N ALA A 34 2.40 -6.51 8.04
CA ALA A 34 3.43 -6.06 7.10
C ALA A 34 4.46 -7.15 6.80
N ASP A 35 4.81 -7.99 7.78
CA ASP A 35 5.77 -9.08 7.56
C ASP A 35 5.23 -10.12 6.57
N GLU A 36 3.95 -10.47 6.67
CA GLU A 36 3.29 -11.32 5.69
C GLU A 36 3.25 -10.66 4.32
N GLY A 37 2.96 -9.36 4.31
CA GLY A 37 2.95 -8.58 3.07
C GLY A 37 4.31 -8.54 2.41
N LEU A 38 5.37 -8.43 3.19
CA LEU A 38 6.74 -8.44 2.67
C LEU A 38 7.06 -9.77 1.99
N LYS A 39 6.66 -10.88 2.62
CA LYS A 39 6.83 -12.20 2.02
C LYS A 39 6.05 -12.32 0.72
N TYR A 40 4.81 -11.84 0.71
CA TYR A 40 4.00 -11.85 -0.50
C TYR A 40 4.67 -11.06 -1.63
N CYS A 41 5.22 -9.89 -1.33
CA CYS A 41 5.92 -9.07 -2.32
C CYS A 41 7.12 -9.80 -2.90
N ASN A 42 7.88 -10.49 -2.06
CA ASN A 42 9.03 -11.25 -2.51
C ASN A 42 8.63 -12.41 -3.44
N ASP A 43 7.51 -13.07 -3.15
CA ASP A 43 7.06 -14.23 -3.91
C ASP A 43 6.30 -13.87 -5.18
N ASN A 44 5.59 -12.73 -5.20
CA ASN A 44 4.61 -12.42 -6.24
C ASN A 44 4.87 -11.14 -7.02
N SER A 45 5.76 -10.27 -6.57
CA SER A 45 6.12 -9.01 -7.25
C SER A 45 4.90 -8.16 -7.65
N PRO A 46 4.10 -7.67 -6.70
CA PRO A 46 2.97 -6.83 -7.06
C PRO A 46 3.43 -5.52 -7.71
N ASP A 47 2.58 -4.95 -8.54
CA ASP A 47 2.85 -3.65 -9.18
C ASP A 47 2.67 -2.50 -8.18
N VAL A 48 1.71 -2.67 -7.26
CA VAL A 48 1.40 -1.66 -6.26
C VAL A 48 1.06 -2.30 -4.92
N VAL A 49 1.51 -1.67 -3.85
CA VAL A 49 1.10 -1.98 -2.47
C VAL A 49 0.31 -0.79 -1.96
N VAL A 50 -0.91 -1.04 -1.53
CA VAL A 50 -1.76 -0.06 -0.85
C VAL A 50 -1.79 -0.48 0.62
N MET A 51 -1.26 0.37 1.51
CA MET A 51 -1.06 -0.05 2.88
C MET A 51 -1.45 1.02 3.89
N ALA A 52 -2.07 0.59 4.98
CA ALA A 52 -2.34 1.47 6.11
C ALA A 52 -1.02 1.95 6.71
N ALA A 53 -0.97 3.24 7.09
CA ALA A 53 0.26 3.85 7.58
C ALA A 53 0.76 3.27 8.90
N SER A 54 -0.07 2.51 9.60
CA SER A 54 0.32 1.83 10.85
C SER A 54 -0.05 0.35 10.76
N PRO A 55 0.54 -0.42 9.84
CA PRO A 55 0.25 -1.84 9.75
C PRO A 55 0.82 -2.57 10.96
N GLU A 56 0.22 -3.71 11.28
CA GLU A 56 0.74 -4.56 12.32
C GLU A 56 2.07 -5.19 11.88
N GLY A 57 3.00 -5.31 12.79
CA GLY A 57 4.26 -5.99 12.58
C GLY A 57 5.46 -5.09 12.33
N MET A 58 5.32 -4.02 11.59
CA MET A 58 6.40 -3.07 11.37
C MET A 58 5.88 -1.73 10.84
N ALA A 59 6.69 -0.70 10.97
CA ALA A 59 6.36 0.62 10.44
C ALA A 59 6.40 0.62 8.91
N PRO A 60 5.57 1.42 8.25
CA PRO A 60 5.56 1.49 6.78
C PRO A 60 6.93 1.80 6.17
N SER A 61 7.70 2.72 6.77
CA SER A 61 9.04 3.04 6.28
C SER A 61 9.97 1.84 6.32
N ASP A 62 9.89 1.03 7.37
CA ASP A 62 10.68 -0.20 7.47
C ASP A 62 10.26 -1.22 6.41
N PHE A 63 8.96 -1.36 6.20
CA PHE A 63 8.43 -2.23 5.15
C PHE A 63 8.98 -1.84 3.78
N ILE A 64 8.90 -0.56 3.45
CA ILE A 64 9.36 -0.06 2.14
C ILE A 64 10.86 -0.31 1.99
N ARG A 65 11.64 0.03 3.00
CA ARG A 65 13.09 -0.17 2.95
C ARG A 65 13.45 -1.64 2.71
N ARG A 66 12.80 -2.56 3.42
CA ARG A 66 13.06 -4.00 3.25
C ARG A 66 12.60 -4.49 1.89
N MET A 67 11.44 -4.05 1.42
CA MET A 67 10.94 -4.40 0.10
C MET A 67 11.88 -3.94 -1.01
N ARG A 68 12.41 -2.72 -0.89
CA ARG A 68 13.33 -2.15 -1.89
C ARG A 68 14.66 -2.90 -1.99
N LYS A 69 15.04 -3.63 -0.96
CA LYS A 69 16.27 -4.45 -0.99
C LYS A 69 16.10 -5.74 -1.77
N THR A 70 14.87 -6.18 -2.03
CA THR A 70 14.64 -7.37 -2.84
C THR A 70 14.76 -7.00 -4.32
N ALA A 71 15.18 -7.95 -5.14
CA ALA A 71 15.33 -7.70 -6.57
C ALA A 71 14.00 -7.32 -7.23
N ARG A 72 12.91 -7.86 -6.73
CA ARG A 72 11.56 -7.63 -7.29
C ARG A 72 10.85 -6.41 -6.74
N GLY A 73 11.27 -5.91 -5.59
CA GLY A 73 10.59 -4.80 -4.92
C GLY A 73 11.04 -3.42 -5.33
N LYS A 74 12.00 -3.29 -6.23
CA LYS A 74 12.56 -1.99 -6.61
C LYS A 74 11.61 -1.10 -7.37
N LYS A 75 10.69 -1.68 -8.12
CA LYS A 75 9.75 -0.94 -8.96
C LYS A 75 8.31 -0.93 -8.43
N THR A 76 8.05 -1.62 -7.34
CA THR A 76 6.72 -1.65 -6.75
C THR A 76 6.34 -0.26 -6.23
N VAL A 77 5.18 0.21 -6.66
CA VAL A 77 4.64 1.48 -6.17
C VAL A 77 4.02 1.26 -4.80
N VAL A 78 4.27 2.15 -3.86
CA VAL A 78 3.64 2.08 -2.52
C VAL A 78 2.81 3.33 -2.31
N ILE A 79 1.53 3.14 -1.98
CA ILE A 79 0.60 4.19 -1.61
C ILE A 79 0.12 3.92 -0.19
N LEU A 80 0.30 4.90 0.68
CA LEU A 80 -0.11 4.80 2.07
C LEU A 80 -1.46 5.49 2.30
N TYR A 81 -2.20 5.05 3.31
CA TYR A 81 -3.39 5.77 3.75
C TYR A 81 -3.49 5.72 5.27
N ALA A 82 -4.13 6.73 5.85
CA ALA A 82 -4.38 6.77 7.29
C ALA A 82 -5.53 7.70 7.62
N ASN A 83 -6.20 7.42 8.72
CA ASN A 83 -7.24 8.27 9.29
C ASN A 83 -6.62 9.38 10.15
N GLU A 84 -5.63 9.01 10.97
CA GLU A 84 -4.88 9.94 11.81
C GLU A 84 -3.40 9.86 11.45
N PRO A 85 -2.97 10.65 10.45
CA PRO A 85 -1.61 10.53 9.96
C PRO A 85 -0.58 11.03 10.97
N ASN A 86 0.53 10.27 11.08
CA ASN A 86 1.72 10.72 11.81
C ASN A 86 2.66 11.31 10.75
N ALA A 87 2.85 12.63 10.82
CA ALA A 87 3.63 13.34 9.80
C ALA A 87 5.07 12.86 9.70
N GLU A 88 5.68 12.53 10.85
CA GLU A 88 7.06 12.05 10.87
C GLU A 88 7.19 10.71 10.17
N GLU A 89 6.31 9.77 10.47
CA GLU A 89 6.34 8.44 9.84
C GLU A 89 6.03 8.52 8.34
N ILE A 90 5.09 9.37 7.94
CA ILE A 90 4.78 9.58 6.53
C ILE A 90 6.00 10.16 5.81
N GLY A 91 6.66 11.15 6.43
CA GLY A 91 7.88 11.73 5.87
C GLY A 91 8.98 10.69 5.70
N GLN A 92 9.20 9.82 6.67
CA GLN A 92 10.16 8.73 6.57
C GLN A 92 9.79 7.76 5.46
N SER A 93 8.51 7.44 5.34
CA SER A 93 8.04 6.53 4.29
C SER A 93 8.28 7.10 2.89
N ILE A 94 8.07 8.38 2.71
CA ILE A 94 8.35 9.06 1.43
C ILE A 94 9.84 9.03 1.13
N LEU A 95 10.69 9.26 2.12
CA LEU A 95 12.14 9.18 1.94
C LEU A 95 12.58 7.77 1.53
N GLU A 96 11.89 6.74 2.01
CA GLU A 96 12.16 5.35 1.63
C GLU A 96 11.54 4.96 0.29
N GLY A 97 10.73 5.83 -0.31
CA GLY A 97 10.21 5.61 -1.65
C GLY A 97 8.71 5.42 -1.78
N ALA A 98 7.91 5.77 -0.76
CA ALA A 98 6.46 5.80 -0.93
C ALA A 98 6.10 6.82 -2.00
N ALA A 99 5.18 6.45 -2.89
CA ALA A 99 4.79 7.32 -4.00
C ALA A 99 3.82 8.40 -3.55
N ASP A 100 2.93 8.10 -2.61
CA ASP A 100 1.91 9.05 -2.16
C ASP A 100 1.27 8.60 -0.86
N PHE A 101 0.45 9.49 -0.29
CA PHE A 101 -0.32 9.26 0.90
C PHE A 101 -1.75 9.76 0.68
N ILE A 102 -2.75 9.01 1.16
CA ILE A 102 -4.15 9.40 1.05
C ILE A 102 -4.76 9.48 2.45
N MET A 103 -5.42 10.59 2.76
CA MET A 103 -6.15 10.75 4.02
C MET A 103 -7.46 10.00 3.96
N GLN A 104 -7.78 9.24 5.01
CA GLN A 104 -9.09 8.59 5.13
C GLN A 104 -10.09 9.53 5.82
N PRO A 105 -11.35 9.40 5.48
CA PRO A 105 -11.93 8.52 4.47
C PRO A 105 -11.69 9.06 3.06
N PHE A 106 -11.52 8.17 2.10
CA PHE A 106 -11.36 8.55 0.70
C PHE A 106 -12.33 7.71 -0.16
N ASP A 107 -12.65 8.24 -1.34
CA ASP A 107 -13.57 7.59 -2.25
C ASP A 107 -12.84 6.94 -3.43
N LEU A 108 -13.62 6.28 -4.27
CA LEU A 108 -13.11 5.60 -5.46
C LEU A 108 -12.39 6.55 -6.40
N GLU A 109 -12.95 7.74 -6.60
CA GLU A 109 -12.40 8.72 -7.52
C GLU A 109 -11.00 9.19 -7.09
N LEU A 110 -10.82 9.46 -5.80
CA LEU A 110 -9.50 9.86 -5.29
C LEU A 110 -8.49 8.74 -5.38
N LEU A 111 -8.89 7.51 -5.03
CA LEU A 111 -8.00 6.36 -5.14
C LEU A 111 -7.57 6.14 -6.60
N GLN A 112 -8.52 6.20 -7.52
CA GLN A 112 -8.23 6.05 -8.94
C GLN A 112 -7.27 7.14 -9.43
N PHE A 113 -7.50 8.38 -9.03
CA PHE A 113 -6.63 9.50 -9.39
C PHE A 113 -5.19 9.27 -8.91
N LYS A 114 -5.03 8.84 -7.67
CA LYS A 114 -3.70 8.59 -7.10
C LYS A 114 -2.97 7.45 -7.80
N LEU A 115 -3.69 6.39 -8.15
CA LEU A 115 -3.10 5.26 -8.88
C LEU A 115 -2.69 5.67 -10.29
N HIS A 116 -3.49 6.49 -10.98
CA HIS A 116 -3.12 7.05 -12.27
C HIS A 116 -1.88 7.92 -12.16
N GLN A 117 -1.85 8.81 -11.16
CA GLN A 117 -0.73 9.72 -10.94
C GLN A 117 0.57 8.97 -10.68
N ALA A 118 0.48 7.83 -9.98
CA ALA A 118 1.63 6.98 -9.70
C ALA A 118 2.05 6.10 -10.88
N GLY A 119 1.32 6.13 -11.97
CA GLY A 119 1.64 5.36 -13.17
C GLY A 119 1.21 3.90 -13.12
N VAL A 120 0.34 3.53 -12.17
CA VAL A 120 -0.11 2.15 -11.99
C VAL A 120 -1.29 1.82 -12.90
N LEU A 121 -2.14 2.80 -13.14
CA LEU A 121 -3.30 2.64 -14.01
C LEU A 121 -3.14 3.38 -15.31
#